data_785ad81e326b31554d3af62c3822f0a8
#
_entry.id   785ad81e326b31554d3af62c3822f0a8
#
_cell.length_a   1.000
_cell.length_b   1.000
_cell.length_c   1.000
_cell.angle_alpha   90.00
_cell.angle_beta   90.00
_cell.angle_gamma   90.00
#
_symmetry.space_group_name_H-M   'P 1'
#
loop_
_entity.id
_entity.type
_entity.pdbx_description
1 polymer ?
#
loop_
_entity_poly.entity_id
_entity_poly.type
_entity_poly.pdbx_seq_one_letter_code
_entity_poly.pdbx_strand_id
1 'polypeptide(L)'
;MGGVAARFLQPARRGPAARLSSASARCARPPRLVLGIETSCDDTGAAVLDEAGTVLGEALQSQKEVHLKTGGIIPHVAQQLHRENIQQVVKEALSASGVSVNELAAIATTVKPGLALSLEVGLQYSLQLVHRYQKPFIPIHHMEAHALTIRLTEQVEFPFLVLLLSGGHCILAVAQGVSDFLLLGQSIDIAPGDMLDKVARRLSVIKHPECHSMPGGKAIEHLAQTGDRQQYPFRVPMQQYRNCDFSFSGLQSLVNKAIIQKEKEEGIQEGELLSCVKDIAAAVQHVVTAHIIQRTYRAMLFCIKNSILLPKTATLVVSGGVASNQYIRKGLQTLANANGFAFLSPPPRLCTDNGVMIAWNGIEKLHAGCGILYSTDGIRYEPKAPLGTDISKRVEEDSIKVPRLRKIQWSAR
;
A
#
# COMPACT_ATOMS: atom_id res chain seq x y z
N MET A 1 -80.82 -29.49 32.65
CA MET A 1 -80.32 -28.83 33.84
C MET A 1 -79.02 -28.10 33.46
N GLY A 2 -78.93 -26.81 33.63
CA GLY A 2 -77.71 -26.08 33.39
C GLY A 2 -77.86 -25.03 32.29
N GLY A 3 -78.34 -23.83 32.67
CA GLY A 3 -78.57 -22.71 31.77
C GLY A 3 -77.28 -22.02 31.35
N VAL A 4 -77.25 -21.63 30.11
CA VAL A 4 -76.21 -20.83 29.52
C VAL A 4 -76.67 -19.39 29.52
N ALA A 5 -75.99 -18.53 30.29
CA ALA A 5 -76.22 -17.10 30.32
C ALA A 5 -75.45 -16.40 29.22
N ALA A 6 -76.15 -15.73 28.32
CA ALA A 6 -75.56 -14.86 27.27
C ALA A 6 -75.11 -13.57 27.91
N ARG A 7 -73.81 -13.24 27.70
CA ARG A 7 -73.22 -11.90 28.01
C ARG A 7 -73.22 -11.05 26.75
N PHE A 8 -73.90 -9.94 26.78
CA PHE A 8 -73.92 -8.89 25.81
C PHE A 8 -72.53 -8.16 25.81
N LEU A 9 -71.91 -8.10 24.65
CA LEU A 9 -70.66 -7.29 24.41
C LEU A 9 -71.10 -5.85 24.10
N GLN A 10 -70.60 -4.90 24.88
CA GLN A 10 -70.68 -3.48 24.58
C GLN A 10 -69.66 -3.05 23.47
N PRO A 11 -69.96 -2.06 22.62
CA PRO A 11 -69.08 -1.60 21.57
C PRO A 11 -67.92 -0.77 22.14
N ALA A 12 -66.70 -1.07 21.69
CA ALA A 12 -65.50 -0.40 22.05
C ALA A 12 -65.45 1.07 21.56
N ARG A 13 -65.11 1.99 22.45
CA ARG A 13 -64.88 3.41 22.18
C ARG A 13 -63.65 3.56 21.25
N ARG A 14 -63.83 4.28 20.13
CA ARG A 14 -62.73 4.73 19.24
C ARG A 14 -61.87 5.75 20.00
N GLY A 15 -60.62 5.39 20.27
CA GLY A 15 -59.59 6.31 20.76
C GLY A 15 -59.14 7.29 19.63
N PRO A 16 -58.53 8.44 20.00
CA PRO A 16 -58.14 9.45 19.02
C PRO A 16 -57.04 8.96 18.10
N ALA A 17 -57.22 9.26 16.80
CA ALA A 17 -56.23 8.96 15.76
C ALA A 17 -54.88 9.60 16.10
N ALA A 18 -53.86 8.76 16.26
CA ALA A 18 -52.48 9.22 16.35
C ALA A 18 -52.08 9.95 15.05
N ARG A 19 -51.82 11.23 15.17
CA ARG A 19 -51.20 12.01 14.09
C ARG A 19 -49.84 11.40 13.82
N LEU A 20 -49.68 10.77 12.67
CA LEU A 20 -48.38 10.45 12.09
C LEU A 20 -47.66 11.78 11.89
N SER A 21 -46.68 12.09 12.73
CA SER A 21 -45.73 13.14 12.49
C SER A 21 -45.00 12.82 11.19
N SER A 22 -45.24 13.63 10.18
CA SER A 22 -44.40 13.64 8.98
C SER A 22 -42.99 13.98 9.45
N ALA A 23 -42.16 12.95 9.66
CA ALA A 23 -40.73 13.13 9.71
C ALA A 23 -40.33 13.77 8.38
N SER A 24 -39.94 15.04 8.43
CA SER A 24 -39.37 15.75 7.28
C SER A 24 -38.23 14.89 6.74
N ALA A 25 -38.42 14.32 5.57
CA ALA A 25 -37.34 13.76 4.79
C ALA A 25 -36.35 14.91 4.58
N ARG A 26 -35.32 14.98 5.42
CA ARG A 26 -34.15 15.83 5.11
C ARG A 26 -33.70 15.35 3.76
N CYS A 27 -33.78 16.25 2.78
CA CYS A 27 -33.25 16.01 1.44
C CYS A 27 -31.77 15.64 1.61
N ALA A 28 -31.49 14.34 1.60
CA ALA A 28 -30.13 13.85 1.76
C ALA A 28 -29.34 14.41 0.57
N ARG A 29 -28.30 15.18 0.87
CA ARG A 29 -27.41 15.69 -0.15
C ARG A 29 -26.87 14.50 -0.93
N PRO A 30 -26.87 14.53 -2.28
CA PRO A 30 -26.30 13.40 -3.02
C PRO A 30 -24.84 13.15 -2.58
N PRO A 31 -24.43 11.90 -2.47
CA PRO A 31 -23.10 11.55 -2.01
C PRO A 31 -22.05 12.18 -2.95
N ARG A 32 -20.98 12.71 -2.37
CA ARG A 32 -19.87 13.25 -3.16
C ARG A 32 -19.09 12.11 -3.76
N LEU A 33 -18.93 12.13 -5.09
CA LEU A 33 -18.25 11.09 -5.87
C LEU A 33 -16.88 11.58 -6.31
N VAL A 34 -15.85 10.76 -6.19
CA VAL A 34 -14.48 11.08 -6.61
C VAL A 34 -14.00 10.04 -7.63
N LEU A 35 -13.49 10.52 -8.76
CA LEU A 35 -12.72 9.72 -9.70
C LEU A 35 -11.24 9.79 -9.31
N GLY A 36 -10.63 8.67 -9.01
CA GLY A 36 -9.17 8.52 -8.79
C GLY A 36 -8.47 7.98 -10.03
N ILE A 37 -7.32 8.56 -10.38
CA ILE A 37 -6.49 8.14 -11.53
C ILE A 37 -5.06 7.92 -11.05
N GLU A 38 -4.52 6.71 -11.30
CA GLU A 38 -3.17 6.28 -10.96
C GLU A 38 -2.37 5.94 -12.22
N THR A 39 -1.18 6.54 -12.35
CA THR A 39 -0.23 6.26 -13.44
C THR A 39 1.22 6.39 -13.00
N SER A 40 1.54 6.35 -11.70
CA SER A 40 2.87 6.74 -11.21
C SER A 40 4.01 5.81 -11.61
N CYS A 41 3.72 4.57 -12.00
CA CYS A 41 4.74 3.55 -12.31
C CYS A 41 4.40 2.75 -13.57
N ASP A 42 3.92 1.51 -13.43
CA ASP A 42 3.63 0.57 -14.52
C ASP A 42 2.19 0.04 -14.52
N ASP A 43 1.35 0.56 -13.67
CA ASP A 43 -0.08 0.26 -13.62
C ASP A 43 -0.90 1.51 -13.99
N THR A 44 -1.85 1.39 -14.92
CA THR A 44 -2.83 2.42 -15.23
C THR A 44 -4.13 2.06 -14.52
N GLY A 45 -4.50 2.81 -13.48
CA GLY A 45 -5.67 2.52 -12.67
C GLY A 45 -6.67 3.68 -12.63
N ALA A 46 -7.96 3.38 -12.61
CA ALA A 46 -9.01 4.36 -12.33
C ALA A 46 -10.09 3.74 -11.44
N ALA A 47 -10.70 4.55 -10.57
CA ALA A 47 -11.83 4.12 -9.77
C ALA A 47 -12.74 5.30 -9.42
N VAL A 48 -14.04 5.00 -9.25
CA VAL A 48 -15.04 5.93 -8.73
C VAL A 48 -15.50 5.45 -7.37
N LEU A 49 -15.36 6.28 -6.36
CA LEU A 49 -15.80 6.03 -5.00
C LEU A 49 -16.78 7.10 -4.54
N ASP A 50 -17.70 6.71 -3.65
CA ASP A 50 -18.53 7.64 -2.89
C ASP A 50 -17.82 8.07 -1.58
N GLU A 51 -18.38 9.09 -0.90
CA GLU A 51 -17.82 9.61 0.35
C GLU A 51 -17.88 8.63 1.53
N ALA A 52 -18.62 7.54 1.43
CA ALA A 52 -18.66 6.46 2.41
C ALA A 52 -17.56 5.40 2.16
N GLY A 53 -16.81 5.52 1.05
CA GLY A 53 -15.77 4.56 0.65
C GLY A 53 -16.30 3.39 -0.17
N THR A 54 -17.55 3.46 -0.67
CA THR A 54 -18.05 2.42 -1.56
C THR A 54 -17.38 2.54 -2.92
N VAL A 55 -16.75 1.46 -3.39
CA VAL A 55 -16.19 1.38 -4.74
C VAL A 55 -17.34 1.14 -5.72
N LEU A 56 -17.73 2.16 -6.48
CA LEU A 56 -18.81 2.09 -7.46
C LEU A 56 -18.35 1.48 -8.78
N GLY A 57 -17.11 1.73 -9.17
CA GLY A 57 -16.49 1.14 -10.35
C GLY A 57 -14.99 1.29 -10.31
N GLU A 58 -14.27 0.29 -10.80
CA GLU A 58 -12.81 0.28 -10.89
C GLU A 58 -12.35 -0.40 -12.18
N ALA A 59 -11.19 0.04 -12.70
CA ALA A 59 -10.50 -0.59 -13.81
C ALA A 59 -8.99 -0.44 -13.63
N LEU A 60 -8.25 -1.47 -14.05
CA LEU A 60 -6.80 -1.53 -13.95
C LEU A 60 -6.21 -2.22 -15.17
N GLN A 61 -5.23 -1.58 -15.79
CA GLN A 61 -4.40 -2.17 -16.85
C GLN A 61 -2.95 -2.20 -16.40
N SER A 62 -2.42 -3.39 -16.16
CA SER A 62 -1.04 -3.58 -15.74
C SER A 62 -0.10 -3.81 -16.92
N GLN A 63 1.08 -3.22 -16.85
CA GLN A 63 2.14 -3.37 -17.85
C GLN A 63 3.17 -4.44 -17.45
N LYS A 64 2.94 -5.18 -16.37
CA LYS A 64 3.90 -6.14 -15.77
C LYS A 64 4.42 -7.17 -16.78
N GLU A 65 3.56 -7.71 -17.64
CA GLU A 65 3.97 -8.70 -18.63
C GLU A 65 4.98 -8.15 -19.66
N VAL A 66 4.84 -6.87 -20.03
CA VAL A 66 5.77 -6.19 -20.94
C VAL A 66 7.11 -5.99 -20.24
N HIS A 67 7.08 -5.47 -19.02
CA HIS A 67 8.30 -5.15 -18.27
C HIS A 67 9.05 -6.40 -17.80
N LEU A 68 8.37 -7.53 -17.59
CA LEU A 68 9.03 -8.82 -17.36
C LEU A 68 9.87 -9.25 -18.58
N LYS A 69 9.36 -9.06 -19.80
CA LYS A 69 10.08 -9.40 -21.03
C LYS A 69 11.28 -8.50 -21.29
N THR A 70 11.22 -7.24 -20.89
CA THR A 70 12.30 -6.25 -21.05
C THR A 70 13.31 -6.27 -19.90
N GLY A 71 13.09 -7.10 -18.87
CA GLY A 71 13.97 -7.19 -17.70
C GLY A 71 13.88 -5.99 -16.74
N GLY A 72 12.84 -5.17 -16.84
CA GLY A 72 12.58 -4.01 -15.99
C GLY A 72 11.78 -2.94 -16.72
N ILE A 73 11.41 -1.88 -16.00
CA ILE A 73 10.59 -0.79 -16.54
C ILE A 73 11.46 0.12 -17.41
N ILE A 74 11.07 0.27 -18.69
CA ILE A 74 11.65 1.26 -19.61
C ILE A 74 10.72 2.48 -19.61
N PRO A 75 11.15 3.68 -19.14
CA PRO A 75 10.26 4.81 -18.91
C PRO A 75 9.45 5.26 -20.15
N HIS A 76 10.04 5.27 -21.34
CA HIS A 76 9.30 5.63 -22.56
C HIS A 76 8.27 4.56 -22.98
N VAL A 77 8.55 3.29 -22.73
CA VAL A 77 7.59 2.21 -22.97
C VAL A 77 6.42 2.31 -22.00
N ALA A 78 6.70 2.56 -20.72
CA ALA A 78 5.67 2.78 -19.72
C ALA A 78 4.78 3.99 -20.08
N GLN A 79 5.38 5.11 -20.49
CA GLN A 79 4.64 6.29 -20.95
C GLN A 79 3.70 5.97 -22.11
N GLN A 80 4.19 5.27 -23.12
CA GLN A 80 3.40 4.93 -24.30
C GLN A 80 2.20 4.05 -23.92
N LEU A 81 2.42 3.02 -23.09
CA LEU A 81 1.37 2.14 -22.62
C LEU A 81 0.32 2.88 -21.76
N HIS A 82 0.73 3.83 -20.92
CA HIS A 82 -0.22 4.70 -20.22
C HIS A 82 -1.06 5.52 -21.19
N ARG A 83 -0.47 6.14 -22.21
CA ARG A 83 -1.19 6.93 -23.21
C ARG A 83 -2.22 6.10 -23.97
N GLU A 84 -1.88 4.87 -24.32
CA GLU A 84 -2.76 3.95 -25.03
C GLU A 84 -3.94 3.49 -24.18
N ASN A 85 -3.73 3.30 -22.88
CA ASN A 85 -4.70 2.63 -22.00
C ASN A 85 -5.56 3.60 -21.16
N ILE A 86 -5.07 4.79 -20.81
CA ILE A 86 -5.71 5.66 -19.80
C ILE A 86 -7.16 6.01 -20.14
N GLN A 87 -7.45 6.31 -21.40
CA GLN A 87 -8.80 6.66 -21.83
C GLN A 87 -9.77 5.50 -21.64
N GLN A 88 -9.34 4.29 -22.01
CA GLN A 88 -10.17 3.09 -21.88
C GLN A 88 -10.38 2.72 -20.42
N VAL A 89 -9.33 2.74 -19.60
CA VAL A 89 -9.38 2.44 -18.16
C VAL A 89 -10.33 3.39 -17.42
N VAL A 90 -10.25 4.70 -17.69
CA VAL A 90 -11.16 5.66 -17.06
C VAL A 90 -12.61 5.47 -17.55
N LYS A 91 -12.81 5.18 -18.84
CA LYS A 91 -14.14 4.88 -19.40
C LYS A 91 -14.74 3.62 -18.77
N GLU A 92 -13.96 2.57 -18.55
CA GLU A 92 -14.40 1.33 -17.92
C GLU A 92 -14.80 1.57 -16.46
N ALA A 93 -13.99 2.30 -15.67
CA ALA A 93 -14.32 2.65 -14.30
C ALA A 93 -15.61 3.46 -14.19
N LEU A 94 -15.81 4.47 -15.05
CA LEU A 94 -17.04 5.25 -15.13
C LEU A 94 -18.25 4.41 -15.57
N SER A 95 -18.07 3.57 -16.58
CA SER A 95 -19.15 2.69 -17.05
C SER A 95 -19.58 1.68 -15.99
N ALA A 96 -18.61 1.07 -15.28
CA ALA A 96 -18.86 0.14 -14.20
C ALA A 96 -19.58 0.81 -13.01
N SER A 97 -19.28 2.10 -12.75
CA SER A 97 -19.94 2.86 -11.68
C SER A 97 -21.34 3.36 -12.04
N GLY A 98 -21.71 3.38 -13.32
CA GLY A 98 -22.93 4.02 -13.80
C GLY A 98 -22.95 5.55 -13.64
N VAL A 99 -21.81 6.17 -13.31
CA VAL A 99 -21.68 7.61 -12.99
C VAL A 99 -21.11 8.36 -14.20
N SER A 100 -21.68 9.49 -14.51
CA SER A 100 -21.12 10.42 -15.50
C SER A 100 -20.10 11.38 -14.86
N VAL A 101 -19.17 11.90 -15.64
CA VAL A 101 -18.17 12.88 -15.13
C VAL A 101 -18.85 14.12 -14.55
N ASN A 102 -20.05 14.49 -15.04
CA ASN A 102 -20.80 15.63 -14.52
C ASN A 102 -21.28 15.45 -13.08
N GLU A 103 -21.45 14.22 -12.62
CA GLU A 103 -21.89 13.90 -11.24
C GLU A 103 -20.75 13.86 -10.24
N LEU A 104 -19.50 13.84 -10.71
CA LEU A 104 -18.33 13.83 -9.84
C LEU A 104 -18.21 15.15 -9.05
N ALA A 105 -17.86 15.03 -7.79
CA ALA A 105 -17.49 16.16 -6.92
C ALA A 105 -16.06 16.65 -7.18
N ALA A 106 -15.15 15.75 -7.55
CA ALA A 106 -13.76 16.07 -7.85
C ALA A 106 -13.08 14.96 -8.67
N ILE A 107 -11.93 15.30 -9.28
CA ILE A 107 -11.01 14.36 -9.92
C ILE A 107 -9.70 14.36 -9.15
N ALA A 108 -9.30 13.21 -8.64
CA ALA A 108 -8.07 13.00 -7.89
C ALA A 108 -7.06 12.25 -8.76
N THR A 109 -5.81 12.72 -8.81
CA THR A 109 -4.77 12.09 -9.65
C THR A 109 -3.44 12.12 -8.97
N THR A 110 -2.69 11.04 -9.09
CA THR A 110 -1.32 10.96 -8.62
C THR A 110 -0.44 11.90 -9.42
N VAL A 111 0.20 12.85 -8.70
CA VAL A 111 1.13 13.82 -9.29
C VAL A 111 2.54 13.69 -8.72
N LYS A 112 2.73 12.91 -7.63
CA LYS A 112 4.00 12.73 -6.92
C LYS A 112 3.97 11.58 -5.93
N PRO A 113 5.14 10.97 -5.57
CA PRO A 113 6.27 10.76 -6.47
C PRO A 113 5.96 9.69 -7.52
N GLY A 114 6.87 9.49 -8.52
CA GLY A 114 6.72 8.45 -9.53
C GLY A 114 7.63 8.67 -10.75
N LEU A 115 7.47 7.83 -11.75
CA LEU A 115 8.15 8.00 -13.03
C LEU A 115 7.64 9.26 -13.72
N ALA A 116 8.54 10.20 -14.04
CA ALA A 116 8.19 11.51 -14.58
C ALA A 116 7.26 11.44 -15.80
N LEU A 117 7.61 10.58 -16.77
CA LEU A 117 6.85 10.40 -18.00
C LEU A 117 5.47 9.73 -17.77
N SER A 118 5.38 8.87 -16.78
CA SER A 118 4.13 8.18 -16.40
C SER A 118 3.19 9.15 -15.67
N LEU A 119 3.69 9.91 -14.68
CA LEU A 119 2.94 10.96 -13.98
C LEU A 119 2.38 12.02 -14.94
N GLU A 120 3.21 12.40 -15.94
CA GLU A 120 2.79 13.37 -16.97
C GLU A 120 1.50 12.94 -17.68
N VAL A 121 1.41 11.66 -18.06
CA VAL A 121 0.23 11.16 -18.79
C VAL A 121 -1.03 11.26 -17.93
N GLY A 122 -0.97 10.80 -16.68
CA GLY A 122 -2.11 10.89 -15.75
C GLY A 122 -2.54 12.31 -15.50
N LEU A 123 -1.58 13.21 -15.24
CA LEU A 123 -1.87 14.63 -15.01
C LEU A 123 -2.50 15.28 -16.24
N GLN A 124 -1.91 15.14 -17.43
CA GLN A 124 -2.44 15.75 -18.65
C GLN A 124 -3.86 15.28 -18.97
N TYR A 125 -4.12 13.97 -18.85
CA TYR A 125 -5.45 13.42 -19.07
C TYR A 125 -6.47 13.95 -18.06
N SER A 126 -6.10 14.01 -16.79
CA SER A 126 -6.97 14.53 -15.73
C SER A 126 -7.28 16.01 -15.91
N LEU A 127 -6.29 16.82 -16.30
CA LEU A 127 -6.50 18.25 -16.58
C LEU A 127 -7.47 18.47 -17.76
N GLN A 128 -7.42 17.62 -18.80
CA GLN A 128 -8.40 17.67 -19.89
C GLN A 128 -9.83 17.44 -19.37
N LEU A 129 -10.02 16.46 -18.48
CA LEU A 129 -11.33 16.22 -17.86
C LEU A 129 -11.77 17.39 -16.96
N VAL A 130 -10.86 17.90 -16.13
CA VAL A 130 -11.11 19.06 -15.25
C VAL A 130 -11.57 20.28 -16.05
N HIS A 131 -10.85 20.62 -17.11
CA HIS A 131 -11.20 21.76 -17.98
C HIS A 131 -12.53 21.54 -18.71
N ARG A 132 -12.75 20.33 -19.25
CA ARG A 132 -13.96 20.04 -20.02
C ARG A 132 -15.22 20.05 -19.16
N TYR A 133 -15.13 19.52 -17.92
CA TYR A 133 -16.28 19.32 -17.04
C TYR A 133 -16.32 20.30 -15.86
N GLN A 134 -15.38 21.24 -15.78
CA GLN A 134 -15.27 22.27 -14.73
C GLN A 134 -15.33 21.65 -13.32
N LYS A 135 -14.53 20.57 -13.09
CA LYS A 135 -14.46 19.86 -11.82
C LYS A 135 -13.28 20.32 -11.00
N PRO A 136 -13.39 20.34 -9.66
CA PRO A 136 -12.23 20.51 -8.78
C PRO A 136 -11.20 19.42 -9.02
N PHE A 137 -9.92 19.79 -8.91
CA PHE A 137 -8.78 18.87 -9.03
C PHE A 137 -8.16 18.63 -7.66
N ILE A 138 -7.81 17.38 -7.35
CA ILE A 138 -7.12 16.99 -6.12
C ILE A 138 -5.80 16.30 -6.46
N PRO A 139 -4.67 17.01 -6.33
CA PRO A 139 -3.35 16.39 -6.53
C PRO A 139 -3.06 15.42 -5.38
N ILE A 140 -2.71 14.20 -5.74
CA ILE A 140 -2.45 13.12 -4.78
C ILE A 140 -0.96 12.81 -4.73
N HIS A 141 -0.47 12.63 -3.50
CA HIS A 141 0.83 12.05 -3.23
C HIS A 141 0.68 10.53 -3.13
N HIS A 142 1.34 9.78 -4.01
CA HIS A 142 1.23 8.33 -4.12
C HIS A 142 1.44 7.59 -2.79
N MET A 143 2.45 7.99 -2.00
CA MET A 143 2.71 7.37 -0.70
C MET A 143 1.66 7.72 0.37
N GLU A 144 1.05 8.91 0.32
CA GLU A 144 -0.11 9.22 1.17
C GLU A 144 -1.27 8.28 0.86
N ALA A 145 -1.55 8.04 -0.44
CA ALA A 145 -2.62 7.15 -0.86
C ALA A 145 -2.40 5.72 -0.35
N HIS A 146 -1.20 5.17 -0.48
CA HIS A 146 -0.87 3.86 0.10
C HIS A 146 -1.02 3.82 1.62
N ALA A 147 -0.61 4.88 2.31
CA ALA A 147 -0.69 4.97 3.78
C ALA A 147 -2.13 5.02 4.27
N LEU A 148 -3.01 5.75 3.57
CA LEU A 148 -4.40 5.97 3.97
C LEU A 148 -5.38 4.91 3.46
N THR A 149 -4.95 4.02 2.56
CA THR A 149 -5.80 2.93 2.03
C THR A 149 -6.40 2.06 3.14
N ILE A 150 -5.68 1.89 4.26
CA ILE A 150 -6.21 1.13 5.40
C ILE A 150 -7.49 1.72 5.96
N ARG A 151 -7.64 3.05 5.93
CA ARG A 151 -8.82 3.76 6.45
C ARG A 151 -10.08 3.56 5.58
N LEU A 152 -9.92 3.01 4.38
CA LEU A 152 -11.04 2.55 3.56
C LEU A 152 -11.68 1.26 4.12
N THR A 153 -10.89 0.40 4.75
CA THR A 153 -11.31 -0.94 5.17
C THR A 153 -11.41 -1.13 6.67
N GLU A 154 -10.74 -0.27 7.44
CA GLU A 154 -10.65 -0.36 8.89
C GLU A 154 -10.79 1.04 9.52
N GLN A 155 -11.37 1.09 10.72
CA GLN A 155 -11.39 2.33 11.50
C GLN A 155 -10.02 2.54 12.15
N VAL A 156 -9.25 3.47 11.62
CA VAL A 156 -7.93 3.85 12.16
C VAL A 156 -7.89 5.35 12.39
N GLU A 157 -7.66 5.73 13.64
CA GLU A 157 -7.53 7.12 14.03
C GLU A 157 -6.08 7.59 13.94
N PHE A 158 -5.90 8.86 13.62
CA PHE A 158 -4.58 9.51 13.69
C PHE A 158 -4.18 9.80 15.15
N PRO A 159 -2.89 9.75 15.49
CA PRO A 159 -1.78 9.31 14.65
C PRO A 159 -1.56 7.79 14.66
N PHE A 160 -1.00 7.25 13.58
CA PHE A 160 -0.57 5.84 13.50
C PHE A 160 0.79 5.69 12.79
N LEU A 161 1.55 4.66 13.16
CA LEU A 161 2.79 4.30 12.48
C LEU A 161 2.48 3.56 11.19
N VAL A 162 3.08 3.97 10.08
CA VAL A 162 2.93 3.31 8.79
C VAL A 162 4.27 2.84 8.23
N LEU A 163 4.30 1.60 7.76
CA LEU A 163 5.39 1.00 7.03
C LEU A 163 4.94 0.71 5.59
N LEU A 164 5.52 1.41 4.64
CA LEU A 164 5.26 1.24 3.21
C LEU A 164 6.36 0.38 2.59
N LEU A 165 5.99 -0.77 2.05
CA LEU A 165 6.89 -1.76 1.45
C LEU A 165 6.46 -2.09 0.03
N SER A 166 7.15 -1.55 -0.97
CA SER A 166 6.81 -1.78 -2.38
C SER A 166 8.02 -2.14 -3.24
N GLY A 167 7.82 -2.24 -4.55
CA GLY A 167 8.89 -2.39 -5.54
C GLY A 167 9.82 -1.19 -5.60
N GLY A 168 9.30 0.02 -5.42
CA GLY A 168 10.05 1.26 -5.52
C GLY A 168 10.37 1.94 -4.19
N HIS A 169 9.64 1.61 -3.10
CA HIS A 169 9.72 2.33 -1.84
C HIS A 169 9.82 1.42 -0.62
N CYS A 170 10.55 1.89 0.38
CA CYS A 170 10.58 1.34 1.73
C CYS A 170 10.65 2.52 2.70
N ILE A 171 9.53 2.83 3.36
CA ILE A 171 9.35 4.05 4.15
C ILE A 171 8.72 3.71 5.50
N LEU A 172 9.29 4.26 6.57
CA LEU A 172 8.69 4.33 7.90
C LEU A 172 8.29 5.77 8.20
N ALA A 173 7.01 6.00 8.47
CA ALA A 173 6.49 7.32 8.79
C ALA A 173 5.38 7.23 9.85
N VAL A 174 5.07 8.34 10.51
CA VAL A 174 3.86 8.50 11.30
C VAL A 174 2.88 9.34 10.50
N ALA A 175 1.68 8.82 10.26
CA ALA A 175 0.57 9.59 9.73
C ALA A 175 -0.09 10.34 10.90
N GLN A 176 -0.02 11.66 10.89
CA GLN A 176 -0.65 12.55 11.89
C GLN A 176 -1.97 13.15 11.39
N GLY A 177 -2.17 13.10 10.08
CA GLY A 177 -3.35 13.59 9.38
C GLY A 177 -3.35 13.16 7.93
N VAL A 178 -4.34 13.61 7.15
CA VAL A 178 -4.53 13.22 5.74
C VAL A 178 -3.34 13.59 4.85
N SER A 179 -2.69 14.73 5.13
CA SER A 179 -1.49 15.20 4.42
C SER A 179 -0.38 15.64 5.37
N ASP A 180 -0.43 15.15 6.61
CA ASP A 180 0.55 15.46 7.64
C ASP A 180 1.26 14.17 8.08
N PHE A 181 2.54 14.06 7.71
CA PHE A 181 3.36 12.88 7.96
C PHE A 181 4.71 13.27 8.56
N LEU A 182 5.22 12.43 9.46
CA LEU A 182 6.59 12.51 9.97
C LEU A 182 7.39 11.34 9.41
N LEU A 183 8.35 11.62 8.55
CA LEU A 183 9.25 10.60 8.00
C LEU A 183 10.31 10.23 9.04
N LEU A 184 10.31 8.96 9.47
CA LEU A 184 11.25 8.41 10.46
C LEU A 184 12.49 7.79 9.82
N GLY A 185 12.35 7.26 8.62
CA GLY A 185 13.42 6.64 7.85
C GLY A 185 12.90 6.04 6.55
N GLN A 186 13.81 5.82 5.60
CA GLN A 186 13.50 5.29 4.29
C GLN A 186 14.66 4.48 3.73
N SER A 187 14.46 3.79 2.61
CA SER A 187 15.58 3.13 1.95
C SER A 187 16.55 4.17 1.36
N ILE A 188 17.84 4.00 1.67
CA ILE A 188 18.91 4.86 1.18
C ILE A 188 19.49 4.38 -0.15
N ASP A 189 19.08 3.21 -0.62
CA ASP A 189 19.57 2.63 -1.88
C ASP A 189 18.38 2.05 -2.68
N ILE A 190 18.17 0.75 -2.69
CA ILE A 190 17.10 0.08 -3.41
C ILE A 190 15.96 -0.34 -2.47
N ALA A 191 14.75 -0.49 -3.02
CA ALA A 191 13.61 -0.99 -2.26
C ALA A 191 13.65 -2.52 -2.10
N PRO A 192 12.98 -3.07 -1.07
CA PRO A 192 12.99 -4.52 -0.83
C PRO A 192 12.35 -5.33 -1.96
N GLY A 193 11.33 -4.79 -2.64
CA GLY A 193 10.72 -5.48 -3.79
C GLY A 193 11.66 -5.56 -4.98
N ASP A 194 12.31 -4.46 -5.35
CA ASP A 194 13.32 -4.42 -6.40
C ASP A 194 14.48 -5.39 -6.10
N MET A 195 14.94 -5.41 -4.84
CA MET A 195 15.97 -6.37 -4.39
C MET A 195 15.52 -7.82 -4.57
N LEU A 196 14.30 -8.17 -4.12
CA LEU A 196 13.78 -9.53 -4.25
C LEU A 196 13.62 -9.94 -5.72
N ASP A 197 13.16 -9.05 -6.58
CA ASP A 197 13.00 -9.30 -8.02
C ASP A 197 14.35 -9.48 -8.72
N LYS A 198 15.35 -8.68 -8.36
CA LYS A 198 16.73 -8.84 -8.87
C LYS A 198 17.35 -10.15 -8.43
N VAL A 199 17.15 -10.57 -7.18
CA VAL A 199 17.62 -11.86 -6.67
C VAL A 199 16.89 -13.02 -7.37
N ALA A 200 15.57 -12.92 -7.53
CA ALA A 200 14.77 -13.92 -8.25
C ALA A 200 15.26 -14.11 -9.69
N ARG A 201 15.56 -12.99 -10.38
CA ARG A 201 16.11 -13.02 -11.74
C ARG A 201 17.50 -13.67 -11.76
N ARG A 202 18.38 -13.30 -10.82
CA ARG A 202 19.74 -13.85 -10.74
C ARG A 202 19.76 -15.34 -10.39
N LEU A 203 18.81 -15.81 -9.60
CA LEU A 203 18.57 -17.22 -9.29
C LEU A 203 17.85 -17.98 -10.41
N SER A 204 17.46 -17.29 -11.50
CA SER A 204 16.69 -17.88 -12.60
C SER A 204 15.42 -18.62 -12.18
N VAL A 205 14.73 -18.10 -11.12
CA VAL A 205 13.59 -18.78 -10.52
C VAL A 205 12.44 -19.03 -11.50
N ILE A 206 12.36 -18.26 -12.59
CA ILE A 206 11.39 -18.45 -13.68
C ILE A 206 11.54 -19.82 -14.37
N LYS A 207 12.73 -20.43 -14.31
CA LYS A 207 12.99 -21.78 -14.83
C LYS A 207 12.54 -22.88 -13.87
N HIS A 208 12.20 -22.54 -12.61
CA HIS A 208 11.66 -23.51 -11.67
C HIS A 208 10.22 -23.87 -12.06
N PRO A 209 9.86 -25.18 -12.14
CA PRO A 209 8.55 -25.62 -12.64
C PRO A 209 7.34 -24.96 -11.96
N GLU A 210 7.47 -24.65 -10.67
CA GLU A 210 6.40 -24.06 -9.86
C GLU A 210 6.37 -22.51 -9.91
N CYS A 211 7.36 -21.86 -10.56
CA CYS A 211 7.52 -20.40 -10.47
C CYS A 211 7.43 -19.67 -11.80
N HIS A 212 7.25 -20.37 -12.92
CA HIS A 212 7.31 -19.82 -14.30
C HIS A 212 6.33 -18.66 -14.57
N SER A 213 5.23 -18.56 -13.82
CA SER A 213 4.22 -17.50 -13.96
C SER A 213 4.15 -16.55 -12.74
N MET A 214 5.10 -16.67 -11.79
CA MET A 214 5.09 -15.87 -10.58
C MET A 214 5.98 -14.63 -10.72
N PRO A 215 5.55 -13.46 -10.19
CA PRO A 215 6.44 -12.33 -9.97
C PRO A 215 7.62 -12.73 -9.08
N GLY A 216 8.80 -12.11 -9.26
CA GLY A 216 10.03 -12.51 -8.59
C GLY A 216 9.94 -12.59 -7.07
N GLY A 217 9.40 -11.55 -6.43
CA GLY A 217 9.20 -11.55 -4.97
C GLY A 217 8.27 -12.67 -4.49
N LYS A 218 7.23 -13.01 -5.28
CA LYS A 218 6.32 -14.13 -4.97
C LYS A 218 6.98 -15.48 -5.15
N ALA A 219 7.81 -15.63 -6.18
CA ALA A 219 8.60 -16.85 -6.42
C ALA A 219 9.61 -17.09 -5.27
N ILE A 220 10.29 -16.04 -4.79
CA ILE A 220 11.16 -16.14 -3.61
C ILE A 220 10.36 -16.59 -2.39
N GLU A 221 9.18 -16.02 -2.13
CA GLU A 221 8.31 -16.42 -1.02
C GLU A 221 7.91 -17.90 -1.14
N HIS A 222 7.55 -18.35 -2.32
CA HIS A 222 7.14 -19.74 -2.56
C HIS A 222 8.28 -20.72 -2.30
N LEU A 223 9.46 -20.51 -2.91
CA LEU A 223 10.62 -21.37 -2.76
C LEU A 223 11.14 -21.38 -1.34
N ALA A 224 11.09 -20.26 -0.64
CA ALA A 224 11.53 -20.13 0.74
C ALA A 224 10.75 -21.00 1.73
N GLN A 225 9.54 -21.46 1.38
CA GLN A 225 8.73 -22.31 2.28
C GLN A 225 9.36 -23.65 2.61
N THR A 226 10.16 -24.19 1.69
CA THR A 226 10.78 -25.52 1.81
C THR A 226 12.30 -25.47 1.89
N GLY A 227 12.92 -24.27 1.83
CA GLY A 227 14.35 -24.09 1.92
C GLY A 227 14.86 -23.98 3.37
N ASP A 228 16.09 -24.37 3.58
CA ASP A 228 16.80 -24.21 4.87
C ASP A 228 17.61 -22.92 4.89
N ARG A 229 17.07 -21.90 5.57
CA ARG A 229 17.72 -20.59 5.72
C ARG A 229 19.08 -20.62 6.45
N GLN A 230 19.40 -21.69 7.19
CA GLN A 230 20.65 -21.79 7.95
C GLN A 230 21.85 -22.12 7.06
N GLN A 231 21.62 -22.65 5.87
CA GLN A 231 22.67 -22.95 4.89
C GLN A 231 23.40 -21.70 4.38
N TYR A 232 22.72 -20.54 4.39
CA TYR A 232 23.27 -19.26 3.95
C TYR A 232 23.11 -18.18 5.02
N PRO A 233 24.04 -18.08 5.99
CA PRO A 233 23.93 -17.16 7.13
C PRO A 233 24.30 -15.72 6.72
N PHE A 234 23.52 -15.12 5.81
CA PHE A 234 23.70 -13.72 5.42
C PHE A 234 23.54 -12.80 6.63
N ARG A 235 24.37 -11.76 6.68
CA ARG A 235 24.30 -10.75 7.75
C ARG A 235 23.16 -9.77 7.49
N VAL A 236 22.41 -9.42 8.54
CA VAL A 236 21.40 -8.38 8.48
C VAL A 236 22.09 -7.03 8.22
N PRO A 237 21.63 -6.24 7.23
CA PRO A 237 22.24 -4.95 6.92
C PRO A 237 22.17 -3.95 8.08
N MET A 238 23.09 -2.98 8.09
CA MET A 238 23.08 -1.80 8.95
C MET A 238 22.89 -2.06 10.46
N GLN A 239 23.34 -3.17 11.00
CA GLN A 239 23.13 -3.52 12.43
C GLN A 239 23.76 -2.51 13.40
N GLN A 240 24.85 -1.86 13.01
CA GLN A 240 25.54 -0.84 13.82
C GLN A 240 24.84 0.51 13.85
N TYR A 241 23.99 0.82 12.86
CA TYR A 241 23.29 2.11 12.77
C TYR A 241 22.01 2.10 13.60
N ARG A 242 21.78 3.18 14.33
CA ARG A 242 20.64 3.34 15.25
C ARG A 242 19.56 4.28 14.71
N ASN A 243 19.43 4.36 13.39
CA ASN A 243 18.36 5.06 12.67
C ASN A 243 17.26 4.09 12.21
N CYS A 244 16.26 4.59 11.53
CA CYS A 244 15.17 3.81 10.91
C CYS A 244 15.32 3.65 9.40
N ASP A 245 16.48 3.98 8.83
CA ASP A 245 16.76 3.81 7.40
C ASP A 245 17.00 2.35 7.04
N PHE A 246 16.74 2.04 5.79
CA PHE A 246 16.93 0.70 5.22
C PHE A 246 18.02 0.71 4.15
N SER A 247 18.64 -0.42 3.95
CA SER A 247 19.57 -0.68 2.85
C SER A 247 19.48 -2.14 2.44
N PHE A 248 19.40 -2.41 1.16
CA PHE A 248 19.27 -3.76 0.61
C PHE A 248 20.34 -4.10 -0.44
N SER A 249 21.03 -3.11 -1.03
CA SER A 249 22.05 -3.30 -2.07
C SER A 249 23.22 -4.15 -1.61
N GLY A 250 23.68 -3.94 -0.36
CA GLY A 250 24.74 -4.74 0.24
C GLY A 250 24.36 -6.23 0.39
N LEU A 251 23.12 -6.51 0.80
CA LEU A 251 22.58 -7.87 0.86
C LEU A 251 22.49 -8.49 -0.53
N GLN A 252 21.98 -7.76 -1.52
CA GLN A 252 21.95 -8.21 -2.92
C GLN A 252 23.35 -8.63 -3.42
N SER A 253 24.35 -7.83 -3.11
CA SER A 253 25.75 -8.12 -3.50
C SER A 253 26.29 -9.40 -2.83
N LEU A 254 25.95 -9.64 -1.53
CA LEU A 254 26.33 -10.87 -0.83
C LEU A 254 25.65 -12.09 -1.43
N VAL A 255 24.36 -11.98 -1.76
CA VAL A 255 23.60 -13.06 -2.41
C VAL A 255 24.18 -13.38 -3.78
N ASN A 256 24.48 -12.37 -4.60
CA ASN A 256 25.11 -12.58 -5.90
C ASN A 256 26.46 -13.29 -5.81
N LYS A 257 27.29 -12.94 -4.81
CA LYS A 257 28.55 -13.67 -4.57
C LYS A 257 28.34 -15.12 -4.21
N ALA A 258 27.34 -15.43 -3.36
CA ALA A 258 27.01 -16.80 -3.01
C ALA A 258 26.50 -17.61 -4.21
N ILE A 259 25.70 -17.00 -5.08
CA ILE A 259 25.23 -17.61 -6.33
C ILE A 259 26.43 -17.94 -7.26
N ILE A 260 27.30 -16.97 -7.52
CA ILE A 260 28.49 -17.17 -8.37
C ILE A 260 29.39 -18.30 -7.82
N GLN A 261 29.54 -18.36 -6.48
CA GLN A 261 30.31 -19.43 -5.86
C GLN A 261 29.66 -20.79 -6.09
N LYS A 262 28.34 -20.89 -5.95
CA LYS A 262 27.59 -22.14 -6.16
C LYS A 262 27.55 -22.56 -7.62
N GLU A 263 27.41 -21.65 -8.57
CA GLU A 263 27.53 -21.95 -10.00
C GLU A 263 28.88 -22.62 -10.34
N LYS A 264 29.97 -22.12 -9.75
CA LYS A 264 31.30 -22.72 -9.91
C LYS A 264 31.39 -24.12 -9.27
N GLU A 265 30.82 -24.30 -8.08
CA GLU A 265 30.84 -25.59 -7.36
C GLU A 265 29.98 -26.64 -8.09
N GLU A 266 28.86 -26.27 -8.65
CA GLU A 266 27.98 -27.16 -9.42
C GLU A 266 28.40 -27.32 -10.88
N GLY A 267 29.34 -26.50 -11.37
CA GLY A 267 29.80 -26.54 -12.77
C GLY A 267 28.76 -26.10 -13.79
N ILE A 268 27.81 -25.25 -13.37
CA ILE A 268 26.73 -24.73 -14.22
C ILE A 268 27.00 -23.29 -14.66
N GLN A 269 26.34 -22.87 -15.73
CA GLN A 269 26.49 -21.52 -16.29
C GLN A 269 25.52 -20.54 -15.60
N GLU A 270 25.86 -19.23 -15.70
CA GLU A 270 24.95 -18.17 -15.30
C GLU A 270 23.61 -18.30 -16.02
N GLY A 271 22.53 -18.21 -15.28
CA GLY A 271 21.18 -18.33 -15.79
C GLY A 271 20.61 -19.76 -15.72
N GLU A 272 21.36 -20.72 -15.22
CA GLU A 272 20.84 -22.05 -14.88
C GLU A 272 20.29 -22.10 -13.45
N LEU A 273 19.47 -23.11 -13.17
CA LEU A 273 18.82 -23.27 -11.86
C LEU A 273 19.77 -24.00 -10.91
N LEU A 274 20.10 -23.35 -9.79
CA LEU A 274 20.91 -23.96 -8.72
C LEU A 274 20.14 -25.02 -7.95
N SER A 275 20.83 -26.08 -7.53
CA SER A 275 20.25 -27.13 -6.66
C SER A 275 19.77 -26.55 -5.31
N CYS A 276 20.46 -25.54 -4.79
CA CYS A 276 20.20 -24.86 -3.52
C CYS A 276 19.31 -23.60 -3.63
N VAL A 277 18.59 -23.42 -4.74
CA VAL A 277 17.76 -22.22 -4.98
C VAL A 277 16.77 -21.95 -3.83
N LYS A 278 16.19 -23.00 -3.24
CA LYS A 278 15.23 -22.89 -2.13
C LYS A 278 15.89 -22.38 -0.85
N ASP A 279 17.10 -22.81 -0.54
CA ASP A 279 17.83 -22.43 0.66
C ASP A 279 18.28 -20.97 0.59
N ILE A 280 18.77 -20.54 -0.58
CA ILE A 280 19.12 -19.14 -0.82
C ILE A 280 17.86 -18.26 -0.71
N ALA A 281 16.73 -18.67 -1.31
CA ALA A 281 15.47 -17.94 -1.22
C ALA A 281 15.00 -17.80 0.24
N ALA A 282 15.08 -18.88 1.03
CA ALA A 282 14.72 -18.87 2.45
C ALA A 282 15.63 -17.95 3.28
N ALA A 283 16.93 -17.99 3.04
CA ALA A 283 17.90 -17.13 3.72
C ALA A 283 17.68 -15.64 3.38
N VAL A 284 17.49 -15.33 2.12
CA VAL A 284 17.22 -13.96 1.65
C VAL A 284 15.94 -13.41 2.26
N GLN A 285 14.83 -14.14 2.16
CA GLN A 285 13.55 -13.73 2.75
C GLN A 285 13.67 -13.48 4.25
N HIS A 286 14.38 -14.36 4.96
CA HIS A 286 14.62 -14.23 6.39
C HIS A 286 15.40 -12.96 6.76
N VAL A 287 16.50 -12.68 6.06
CA VAL A 287 17.36 -11.52 6.36
C VAL A 287 16.68 -10.21 6.01
N VAL A 288 15.95 -10.15 4.87
CA VAL A 288 15.12 -9.00 4.51
C VAL A 288 14.09 -8.73 5.61
N THR A 289 13.39 -9.77 6.05
CA THR A 289 12.38 -9.66 7.11
C THR A 289 13.00 -9.21 8.44
N ALA A 290 14.16 -9.78 8.83
CA ALA A 290 14.87 -9.38 10.05
C ALA A 290 15.30 -7.90 10.03
N HIS A 291 15.77 -7.43 8.88
CA HIS A 291 16.12 -6.01 8.69
C HIS A 291 14.91 -5.09 8.84
N ILE A 292 13.80 -5.42 8.17
CA ILE A 292 12.54 -4.66 8.27
C ILE A 292 12.03 -4.63 9.71
N ILE A 293 11.97 -5.78 10.39
CA ILE A 293 11.52 -5.89 11.78
C ILE A 293 12.38 -5.03 12.70
N GLN A 294 13.71 -5.06 12.55
CA GLN A 294 14.62 -4.30 13.41
C GLN A 294 14.39 -2.78 13.30
N ARG A 295 14.18 -2.27 12.07
CA ARG A 295 13.92 -0.84 11.82
C ARG A 295 12.55 -0.44 12.33
N THR A 296 11.52 -1.24 12.05
CA THR A 296 10.15 -1.01 12.53
C THR A 296 10.10 -1.01 14.06
N TYR A 297 10.80 -1.95 14.72
CA TYR A 297 10.84 -1.99 16.17
C TYR A 297 11.45 -0.71 16.76
N ARG A 298 12.53 -0.20 16.17
CA ARG A 298 13.12 1.08 16.61
C ARG A 298 12.15 2.24 16.45
N ALA A 299 11.42 2.30 15.31
CA ALA A 299 10.41 3.31 15.09
C ALA A 299 9.29 3.25 16.13
N MET A 300 8.80 2.05 16.46
CA MET A 300 7.81 1.86 17.53
C MET A 300 8.30 2.38 18.87
N LEU A 301 9.52 2.02 19.27
CA LEU A 301 10.13 2.49 20.53
C LEU A 301 10.33 4.01 20.53
N PHE A 302 10.75 4.59 19.39
CA PHE A 302 10.93 6.02 19.22
C PHE A 302 9.60 6.77 19.39
N CYS A 303 8.55 6.31 18.74
CA CYS A 303 7.24 6.95 18.80
C CYS A 303 6.65 6.93 20.22
N ILE A 304 6.79 5.82 20.94
CA ILE A 304 6.32 5.72 22.34
C ILE A 304 7.18 6.59 23.27
N LYS A 305 8.52 6.52 23.16
CA LYS A 305 9.45 7.33 23.98
C LYS A 305 9.18 8.83 23.85
N ASN A 306 8.90 9.29 22.63
CA ASN A 306 8.68 10.71 22.33
C ASN A 306 7.20 11.12 22.42
N SER A 307 6.31 10.25 22.92
CA SER A 307 4.86 10.52 23.05
C SER A 307 4.19 10.91 21.73
N ILE A 308 4.73 10.46 20.58
CA ILE A 308 4.13 10.65 19.25
C ILE A 308 2.93 9.71 19.11
N LEU A 309 3.04 8.49 19.65
CA LEU A 309 1.96 7.52 19.74
C LEU A 309 1.69 7.17 21.19
N LEU A 310 0.42 6.99 21.52
CA LEU A 310 0.00 6.58 22.86
C LEU A 310 -0.03 5.04 22.94
N PRO A 311 0.54 4.41 23.99
CA PRO A 311 0.64 2.94 24.07
C PRO A 311 -0.70 2.19 23.94
N LYS A 312 -1.80 2.81 24.40
CA LYS A 312 -3.14 2.18 24.38
C LYS A 312 -3.80 2.15 23.00
N THR A 313 -3.43 3.05 22.11
CA THR A 313 -4.03 3.23 20.77
C THR A 313 -3.03 3.09 19.66
N ALA A 314 -1.79 2.71 20.01
CA ALA A 314 -0.72 2.59 19.04
C ALA A 314 -1.04 1.53 17.97
N THR A 315 -1.01 1.93 16.72
CA THR A 315 -1.31 1.08 15.57
C THR A 315 -0.12 1.09 14.60
N LEU A 316 0.24 -0.09 14.11
CA LEU A 316 1.16 -0.29 13.00
C LEU A 316 0.38 -0.69 11.76
N VAL A 317 0.37 0.17 10.76
CA VAL A 317 -0.18 -0.10 9.43
C VAL A 317 0.95 -0.54 8.51
N VAL A 318 0.75 -1.62 7.76
CA VAL A 318 1.73 -2.13 6.79
C VAL A 318 1.06 -2.23 5.42
N SER A 319 1.55 -1.48 4.44
CA SER A 319 0.97 -1.38 3.10
C SER A 319 2.04 -1.46 1.99
N GLY A 320 1.61 -1.62 0.74
CA GLY A 320 2.47 -1.80 -0.43
C GLY A 320 2.62 -3.26 -0.86
N GLY A 321 3.05 -3.50 -2.10
CA GLY A 321 3.07 -4.84 -2.72
C GLY A 321 3.89 -5.88 -1.95
N VAL A 322 5.03 -5.51 -1.35
CA VAL A 322 5.87 -6.41 -0.52
C VAL A 322 5.20 -6.76 0.80
N ALA A 323 4.29 -5.91 1.30
CA ALA A 323 3.48 -6.21 2.49
C ALA A 323 2.51 -7.39 2.29
N SER A 324 2.29 -7.84 1.05
CA SER A 324 1.53 -9.06 0.77
C SER A 324 2.30 -10.35 1.09
N ASN A 325 3.64 -10.31 1.22
CA ASN A 325 4.48 -11.46 1.61
C ASN A 325 4.11 -11.90 3.03
N GLN A 326 3.62 -13.14 3.15
CA GLN A 326 3.07 -13.66 4.41
C GLN A 326 4.12 -13.85 5.50
N TYR A 327 5.36 -14.16 5.11
CA TYR A 327 6.46 -14.32 6.07
C TYR A 327 6.84 -12.97 6.70
N ILE A 328 6.93 -11.92 5.91
CA ILE A 328 7.18 -10.54 6.38
C ILE A 328 6.00 -10.08 7.25
N ARG A 329 4.77 -10.27 6.78
CA ARG A 329 3.54 -9.89 7.50
C ARG A 329 3.44 -10.57 8.86
N LYS A 330 3.66 -11.89 8.94
CA LYS A 330 3.66 -12.65 10.19
C LYS A 330 4.72 -12.14 11.16
N GLY A 331 5.92 -11.83 10.67
CA GLY A 331 7.00 -11.28 11.47
C GLY A 331 6.64 -9.93 12.10
N LEU A 332 6.08 -9.02 11.30
CA LEU A 332 5.64 -7.69 11.73
C LEU A 332 4.44 -7.76 12.69
N GLN A 333 3.49 -8.64 12.43
CA GLN A 333 2.36 -8.88 13.33
C GLN A 333 2.82 -9.39 14.70
N THR A 334 3.77 -10.34 14.71
CA THR A 334 4.36 -10.85 15.96
C THR A 334 5.08 -9.74 16.72
N LEU A 335 5.83 -8.89 16.01
CA LEU A 335 6.48 -7.72 16.60
C LEU A 335 5.46 -6.75 17.23
N ALA A 336 4.42 -6.39 16.48
CA ALA A 336 3.38 -5.46 16.91
C ALA A 336 2.68 -5.98 18.17
N ASN A 337 2.21 -7.22 18.15
CA ASN A 337 1.53 -7.87 19.28
C ASN A 337 2.43 -7.92 20.53
N ALA A 338 3.72 -8.24 20.38
CA ALA A 338 4.66 -8.29 21.49
C ALA A 338 4.94 -6.92 22.14
N ASN A 339 4.61 -5.83 21.47
CA ASN A 339 4.84 -4.45 21.92
C ASN A 339 3.53 -3.68 22.15
N GLY A 340 2.38 -4.34 22.14
CA GLY A 340 1.09 -3.71 22.43
C GLY A 340 0.55 -2.82 21.32
N PHE A 341 1.03 -3.00 20.06
CA PHE A 341 0.51 -2.31 18.89
C PHE A 341 -0.59 -3.14 18.22
N ALA A 342 -1.68 -2.50 17.81
CA ALA A 342 -2.57 -3.10 16.83
C ALA A 342 -1.83 -3.23 15.48
N PHE A 343 -2.01 -4.36 14.79
CA PHE A 343 -1.42 -4.59 13.47
C PHE A 343 -2.53 -4.61 12.42
N LEU A 344 -2.42 -3.73 11.44
CA LEU A 344 -3.38 -3.61 10.35
C LEU A 344 -2.66 -3.59 9.00
N SER A 345 -3.30 -4.17 8.00
CA SER A 345 -2.80 -4.16 6.63
C SER A 345 -3.97 -4.25 5.66
N PRO A 346 -4.01 -3.42 4.62
CA PRO A 346 -5.06 -3.51 3.62
C PRO A 346 -5.12 -4.90 2.98
N PRO A 347 -6.26 -5.29 2.40
CA PRO A 347 -6.34 -6.48 1.58
C PRO A 347 -5.29 -6.46 0.45
N PRO A 348 -4.71 -7.60 0.05
CA PRO A 348 -3.61 -7.65 -0.94
C PRO A 348 -3.92 -6.91 -2.25
N ARG A 349 -5.17 -6.93 -2.71
CA ARG A 349 -5.61 -6.22 -3.94
C ARG A 349 -5.47 -4.70 -3.85
N LEU A 350 -5.50 -4.13 -2.64
CA LEU A 350 -5.35 -2.69 -2.38
C LEU A 350 -3.92 -2.30 -1.94
N CYS A 351 -3.01 -3.27 -1.81
CA CYS A 351 -1.61 -3.01 -1.47
C CYS A 351 -0.75 -2.65 -2.70
N THR A 352 -1.18 -3.00 -3.92
CA THR A 352 -0.53 -2.60 -5.18
C THR A 352 -1.14 -1.31 -5.70
N ASP A 353 -0.49 -0.68 -6.70
CA ASP A 353 -0.96 0.55 -7.32
C ASP A 353 -2.34 0.34 -7.97
N ASN A 354 -3.30 1.24 -7.67
CA ASN A 354 -4.67 1.14 -8.14
C ASN A 354 -5.40 2.50 -8.06
N GLY A 355 -6.49 2.64 -8.80
CA GLY A 355 -7.31 3.87 -8.78
C GLY A 355 -8.09 4.07 -7.48
N VAL A 356 -8.41 2.98 -6.75
CA VAL A 356 -9.21 3.04 -5.51
C VAL A 356 -8.49 3.82 -4.42
N MET A 357 -7.19 3.57 -4.20
CA MET A 357 -6.39 4.29 -3.21
C MET A 357 -6.31 5.79 -3.51
N ILE A 358 -6.31 6.16 -4.79
CA ILE A 358 -6.24 7.56 -5.22
C ILE A 358 -7.60 8.25 -5.02
N ALA A 359 -8.69 7.60 -5.40
CA ALA A 359 -10.03 8.11 -5.16
C ALA A 359 -10.29 8.27 -3.65
N TRP A 360 -9.90 7.27 -2.85
CA TRP A 360 -10.05 7.31 -1.40
C TRP A 360 -9.25 8.45 -0.75
N ASN A 361 -7.99 8.64 -1.13
CA ASN A 361 -7.21 9.78 -0.64
C ASN A 361 -7.87 11.12 -1.04
N GLY A 362 -8.44 11.20 -2.25
CA GLY A 362 -9.23 12.33 -2.69
C GLY A 362 -10.44 12.60 -1.78
N ILE A 363 -11.15 11.55 -1.35
CA ILE A 363 -12.27 11.63 -0.41
C ILE A 363 -11.80 12.11 0.97
N GLU A 364 -10.71 11.54 1.50
CA GLU A 364 -10.11 11.98 2.78
C GLU A 364 -9.76 13.48 2.74
N LYS A 365 -9.18 13.96 1.63
CA LYS A 365 -8.88 15.38 1.42
C LYS A 365 -10.13 16.24 1.33
N LEU A 366 -11.20 15.74 0.67
CA LEU A 366 -12.50 16.42 0.63
C LEU A 366 -13.14 16.54 2.01
N HIS A 367 -13.04 15.49 2.85
CA HIS A 367 -13.53 15.53 4.22
C HIS A 367 -12.72 16.50 5.09
N ALA A 368 -11.41 16.51 4.91
CA ALA A 368 -10.52 17.41 5.64
C ALA A 368 -10.55 18.85 5.11
N GLY A 369 -11.18 19.11 3.96
CA GLY A 369 -11.21 20.42 3.33
C GLY A 369 -9.83 20.92 2.88
N CYS A 370 -8.90 20.04 2.52
CA CYS A 370 -7.53 20.40 2.17
C CYS A 370 -7.12 19.89 0.78
N GLY A 371 -6.20 20.61 0.11
CA GLY A 371 -5.62 20.21 -1.17
C GLY A 371 -6.58 20.17 -2.36
N ILE A 372 -7.72 20.85 -2.28
CA ILE A 372 -8.71 20.94 -3.36
C ILE A 372 -8.41 22.19 -4.21
N LEU A 373 -8.17 21.99 -5.49
CA LEU A 373 -7.83 23.06 -6.42
C LEU A 373 -8.99 23.36 -7.38
N TYR A 374 -9.39 24.60 -7.44
CA TYR A 374 -10.42 25.10 -8.36
C TYR A 374 -9.82 25.78 -9.60
N SER A 375 -8.53 26.13 -9.56
CA SER A 375 -7.72 26.50 -10.72
C SER A 375 -6.62 25.45 -10.92
N THR A 376 -6.29 25.19 -12.17
CA THR A 376 -5.22 24.25 -12.56
C THR A 376 -3.94 24.96 -12.98
N ASP A 377 -3.88 26.29 -12.80
CA ASP A 377 -2.70 27.08 -13.15
C ASP A 377 -1.50 26.68 -12.31
N GLY A 378 -0.40 26.39 -13.00
CA GLY A 378 0.85 26.04 -12.33
C GLY A 378 0.94 24.64 -11.73
N ILE A 379 -0.08 23.78 -11.89
CA ILE A 379 -0.02 22.39 -11.45
C ILE A 379 1.06 21.65 -12.24
N ARG A 380 1.96 20.98 -11.50
CA ARG A 380 3.04 20.18 -12.08
C ARG A 380 3.14 18.83 -11.36
N TYR A 381 3.71 17.86 -12.04
CA TYR A 381 4.12 16.61 -11.40
C TYR A 381 5.50 16.75 -10.75
N GLU A 382 5.71 16.01 -9.67
CA GLU A 382 6.98 15.99 -8.91
C GLU A 382 7.47 14.54 -8.82
N PRO A 383 8.43 14.12 -9.67
CA PRO A 383 8.92 12.73 -9.67
C PRO A 383 9.57 12.31 -8.36
N LYS A 384 10.16 13.26 -7.65
CA LYS A 384 10.78 13.06 -6.34
C LYS A 384 10.11 13.99 -5.33
N ALA A 385 9.36 13.42 -4.41
CA ALA A 385 8.72 14.15 -3.32
C ALA A 385 8.83 13.32 -2.04
N PRO A 386 9.43 13.85 -0.97
CA PRO A 386 9.47 13.16 0.31
C PRO A 386 8.05 13.07 0.91
N LEU A 387 7.82 12.06 1.74
CA LEU A 387 6.57 11.92 2.48
C LEU A 387 6.60 12.76 3.75
N GLY A 388 5.97 13.92 3.72
CA GLY A 388 5.84 14.80 4.89
C GLY A 388 7.16 15.42 5.37
N THR A 389 7.26 15.64 6.69
CA THR A 389 8.43 16.27 7.34
C THR A 389 9.44 15.21 7.75
N ASP A 390 10.69 15.34 7.29
CA ASP A 390 11.78 14.43 7.63
C ASP A 390 12.31 14.71 9.05
N ILE A 391 12.14 13.73 9.94
CA ILE A 391 12.68 13.74 11.32
C ILE A 391 13.64 12.57 11.57
N SER A 392 14.18 11.97 10.51
CA SER A 392 15.11 10.82 10.61
C SER A 392 16.36 11.13 11.43
N LYS A 393 16.87 12.36 11.36
CA LYS A 393 17.98 12.82 12.19
C LYS A 393 17.67 12.77 13.69
N ARG A 394 16.46 13.17 14.09
CA ARG A 394 16.01 13.08 15.48
C ARG A 394 15.94 11.63 15.96
N VAL A 395 15.53 10.70 15.08
CA VAL A 395 15.54 9.27 15.39
C VAL A 395 16.97 8.76 15.62
N GLU A 396 17.93 9.20 14.81
CA GLU A 396 19.35 8.83 14.93
C GLU A 396 19.96 9.39 16.22
N GLU A 397 19.69 10.66 16.55
CA GLU A 397 20.13 11.33 17.78
C GLU A 397 19.63 10.61 19.04
N ASP A 398 18.38 10.15 19.06
CA ASP A 398 17.79 9.35 20.13
C ASP A 398 18.50 8.02 20.36
N SER A 399 19.20 7.53 19.35
CA SER A 399 20.11 6.38 19.36
C SER A 399 19.55 5.14 20.07
N ILE A 400 18.26 4.83 19.84
CA ILE A 400 17.54 3.76 20.53
C ILE A 400 18.13 2.39 20.18
N LYS A 401 18.55 1.66 21.19
CA LYS A 401 19.02 0.27 21.07
C LYS A 401 17.82 -0.67 21.06
N VAL A 402 17.63 -1.38 19.95
CA VAL A 402 16.59 -2.40 19.86
C VAL A 402 17.02 -3.66 20.63
N PRO A 403 16.15 -4.23 21.48
CA PRO A 403 16.41 -5.51 22.13
C PRO A 403 16.66 -6.62 21.10
N ARG A 404 17.46 -7.63 21.48
CA ARG A 404 17.73 -8.77 20.58
C ARG A 404 16.42 -9.49 20.24
N LEU A 405 16.15 -9.67 18.95
CA LEU A 405 14.95 -10.31 18.41
C LEU A 405 14.80 -11.80 18.78
N ARG A 406 15.81 -12.42 19.42
CA ARG A 406 15.78 -13.83 19.86
C ARG A 406 14.58 -14.21 20.74
N LYS A 407 13.94 -13.23 21.41
CA LYS A 407 12.74 -13.45 22.22
C LYS A 407 11.43 -13.42 21.40
N ILE A 408 11.47 -12.95 20.17
CA ILE A 408 10.32 -12.89 19.28
C ILE A 408 10.44 -14.09 18.33
N GLN A 409 9.77 -15.20 18.65
CA GLN A 409 9.67 -16.37 17.76
C GLN A 409 8.72 -16.03 16.59
N TRP A 410 9.21 -15.30 15.60
CA TRP A 410 8.45 -14.90 14.41
C TRP A 410 8.65 -15.86 13.22
N SER A 411 9.47 -16.88 13.38
CA SER A 411 9.61 -17.96 12.42
C SER A 411 9.02 -19.23 13.01
N ALA A 412 7.95 -19.74 12.43
CA ALA A 412 7.68 -21.17 12.52
C ALA A 412 8.89 -21.92 11.92
N ARG A 413 9.25 -23.02 12.54
CA ARG A 413 10.29 -23.95 12.05
C ARG A 413 10.02 -24.36 10.63
#